data_2f40ad96391e3a5b64c02521df6dc64b
#
_entry.id   2f40ad96391e3a5b64c02521df6dc64b
#
_cell.length_a   1.000
_cell.length_b   1.000
_cell.length_c   1.000
_cell.angle_alpha   90.00
_cell.angle_beta   90.00
_cell.angle_gamma   90.00
#
_symmetry.space_group_name_H-M   'P 1'
#
loop_
_entity.id
_entity.type
_entity.pdbx_description
1 polymer ?
#
loop_
_entity_poly.entity_id
_entity_poly.type
_entity_poly.pdbx_seq_one_letter_code
_entity_poly.pdbx_strand_id
1 'polypeptide(L)'
;NKARGYLYRLKNDHNFKCHNCGVSRTFTNFLKDLDPALHDQYVFERYKTGATGRGSNTPEPVKFKFEKPDFSKKDFDLPKISELNTTHPAKKFLDNRRIPTKYLGELYFAEKFKEWTNTQKYTFENLENDEPRIIIPLKNKGTIFGFQGRSLNPKSKLKYITIILDDHHPKIYGLDKVDWDKTVYIVEGPFDSMFIENSIAMVGADIDKMFFVTNFETEFVMVYDNEKRNKQIVDRMQKAIDWKFPIVIWPDTINEKDINDMILSGLNVQSVIESNVYSGLQAKTKLTSWKKT
;
A
#
# COMPACT_ATOMS: atom_id res chain seq x y z
N ASN A 1 18.63 30.66 -26.45
CA ASN A 1 19.33 29.44 -26.02
C ASN A 1 19.34 28.44 -27.17
N LYS A 2 20.51 28.10 -27.73
CA LYS A 2 20.66 27.06 -28.74
C LYS A 2 20.87 25.73 -28.02
N ALA A 3 20.03 24.71 -28.33
CA ALA A 3 20.24 23.34 -27.85
C ALA A 3 21.60 22.84 -28.39
N ARG A 4 22.48 22.37 -27.50
CA ARG A 4 23.86 21.94 -27.84
C ARG A 4 24.08 20.44 -27.53
N GLY A 5 23.13 19.79 -26.88
CA GLY A 5 23.13 18.36 -26.67
C GLY A 5 22.26 17.65 -27.71
N TYR A 6 22.68 16.49 -28.18
CA TYR A 6 21.96 15.69 -29.16
C TYR A 6 22.18 14.21 -28.92
N LEU A 7 21.17 13.44 -29.31
CA LEU A 7 21.21 11.98 -29.35
C LEU A 7 21.52 11.53 -30.77
N TYR A 8 22.39 10.53 -30.89
CA TYR A 8 22.71 9.90 -32.16
C TYR A 8 22.79 8.41 -32.04
N ARG A 9 22.46 7.73 -33.12
CA ARG A 9 22.50 6.26 -33.15
C ARG A 9 23.94 5.78 -33.40
N LEU A 10 24.40 4.85 -32.56
CA LEU A 10 25.68 4.17 -32.74
C LEU A 10 25.45 2.66 -32.60
N LYS A 11 25.63 1.91 -33.72
CA LYS A 11 25.31 0.48 -33.79
C LYS A 11 23.81 0.23 -33.40
N ASN A 12 23.56 -0.57 -32.39
CA ASN A 12 22.22 -0.94 -31.93
C ASN A 12 21.75 -0.10 -30.74
N ASP A 13 22.42 1.00 -30.44
CA ASP A 13 22.10 1.85 -29.31
C ASP A 13 22.14 3.34 -29.67
N HIS A 14 21.70 4.19 -28.74
CA HIS A 14 21.79 5.63 -28.83
C HIS A 14 22.91 6.14 -27.90
N ASN A 15 23.54 7.22 -28.28
CA ASN A 15 24.50 7.94 -27.47
C ASN A 15 24.12 9.40 -27.39
N PHE A 16 24.47 10.04 -26.29
CA PHE A 16 24.35 11.48 -26.08
C PHE A 16 25.71 12.15 -26.24
N LYS A 17 25.73 13.32 -26.88
CA LYS A 17 26.89 14.19 -26.93
C LYS A 17 26.48 15.64 -26.81
N CYS A 18 27.24 16.40 -26.04
CA CYS A 18 27.10 17.85 -25.92
C CYS A 18 28.25 18.58 -26.63
N HIS A 19 27.95 19.43 -27.62
CA HIS A 19 28.96 20.22 -28.34
C HIS A 19 29.58 21.34 -27.50
N ASN A 20 28.91 21.72 -26.40
CA ASN A 20 29.39 22.84 -25.59
C ASN A 20 30.47 22.41 -24.56
N CYS A 21 30.20 21.30 -23.83
CA CYS A 21 31.10 20.81 -22.79
C CYS A 21 31.88 19.54 -23.17
N GLY A 22 31.65 19.01 -24.38
CA GLY A 22 32.34 17.83 -24.89
C GLY A 22 31.88 16.49 -24.25
N VAL A 23 30.99 16.53 -23.29
CA VAL A 23 30.50 15.30 -22.63
C VAL A 23 29.89 14.37 -23.66
N SER A 24 30.31 13.10 -23.63
CA SER A 24 29.73 12.00 -24.38
C SER A 24 29.37 10.86 -23.43
N ARG A 25 28.17 10.32 -23.58
CA ARG A 25 27.60 9.24 -22.73
C ARG A 25 26.87 8.24 -23.60
N THR A 26 26.90 6.95 -23.20
CA THR A 26 25.90 6.01 -23.70
C THR A 26 24.50 6.48 -23.25
N PHE A 27 23.46 6.11 -23.99
CA PHE A 27 22.11 6.51 -23.64
C PHE A 27 21.70 6.00 -22.26
N THR A 28 22.11 4.77 -21.90
CA THR A 28 21.92 4.21 -20.57
C THR A 28 22.52 5.09 -19.47
N ASN A 29 23.79 5.51 -19.62
CA ASN A 29 24.42 6.38 -18.63
C ASN A 29 23.86 7.80 -18.64
N PHE A 30 23.43 8.30 -19.80
CA PHE A 30 22.73 9.58 -19.89
C PHE A 30 21.42 9.58 -19.11
N LEU A 31 20.60 8.51 -19.26
CA LEU A 31 19.37 8.36 -18.50
C LEU A 31 19.64 8.23 -16.99
N LYS A 32 20.69 7.49 -16.61
CA LYS A 32 21.08 7.35 -15.20
C LYS A 32 21.43 8.69 -14.55
N ASP A 33 22.13 9.57 -15.30
CA ASP A 33 22.48 10.92 -14.82
C ASP A 33 21.27 11.86 -14.81
N LEU A 34 20.25 11.61 -15.65
CA LEU A 34 19.06 12.44 -15.80
C LEU A 34 17.95 12.04 -14.81
N ASP A 35 17.62 10.76 -14.78
CA ASP A 35 16.56 10.20 -13.95
C ASP A 35 16.80 8.68 -13.75
N PRO A 36 17.12 8.23 -12.53
CA PRO A 36 17.33 6.82 -12.22
C PRO A 36 16.12 5.93 -12.54
N ALA A 37 14.88 6.42 -12.42
CA ALA A 37 13.69 5.63 -12.71
C ALA A 37 13.54 5.37 -14.22
N LEU A 38 13.81 6.38 -15.06
CA LEU A 38 13.86 6.22 -16.51
C LEU A 38 15.00 5.30 -16.97
N HIS A 39 16.14 5.34 -16.27
CA HIS A 39 17.24 4.41 -16.49
C HIS A 39 16.80 2.96 -16.29
N ASP A 40 16.17 2.67 -15.13
CA ASP A 40 15.77 1.32 -14.77
C ASP A 40 14.68 0.78 -15.72
N GLN A 41 13.74 1.63 -16.12
CA GLN A 41 12.74 1.30 -17.12
C GLN A 41 13.38 0.97 -18.47
N TYR A 42 14.31 1.79 -18.94
CA TYR A 42 15.00 1.59 -20.22
C TYR A 42 15.83 0.29 -20.21
N VAL A 43 16.57 0.03 -19.14
CA VAL A 43 17.37 -1.20 -18.99
C VAL A 43 16.45 -2.43 -18.99
N PHE A 44 15.31 -2.36 -18.32
CA PHE A 44 14.33 -3.43 -18.27
C PHE A 44 13.68 -3.69 -19.63
N GLU A 45 13.31 -2.67 -20.38
CA GLU A 45 12.76 -2.84 -21.74
C GLU A 45 13.79 -3.45 -22.69
N ARG A 46 15.03 -3.03 -22.63
CA ARG A 46 16.12 -3.63 -23.42
C ARG A 46 16.36 -5.09 -23.05
N TYR A 47 16.28 -5.42 -21.79
CA TYR A 47 16.38 -6.81 -21.34
C TYR A 47 15.24 -7.66 -21.91
N LYS A 48 14.01 -7.16 -21.88
CA LYS A 48 12.83 -7.85 -22.47
C LYS A 48 12.97 -8.11 -23.96
N THR A 49 13.53 -7.16 -24.69
CA THR A 49 13.70 -7.24 -26.16
C THR A 49 14.98 -7.98 -26.59
N GLY A 50 15.78 -8.49 -25.63
CA GLY A 50 17.06 -9.13 -25.92
C GLY A 50 18.13 -8.17 -26.47
N ALA A 51 17.90 -6.86 -26.41
CA ALA A 51 18.79 -5.82 -26.95
C ALA A 51 19.93 -5.43 -25.99
N THR A 52 20.31 -6.28 -25.05
CA THR A 52 21.48 -6.08 -24.18
C THR A 52 22.74 -6.29 -24.99
N GLY A 53 23.33 -5.15 -25.43
CA GLY A 53 24.42 -5.14 -26.35
C GLY A 53 25.74 -5.64 -25.79
N ARG A 54 26.27 -6.57 -26.47
CA ARG A 54 27.59 -6.76 -27.08
C ARG A 54 27.44 -8.01 -27.93
N GLY A 55 27.48 -7.87 -29.24
CA GLY A 55 27.52 -9.02 -30.11
C GLY A 55 28.71 -9.88 -29.71
N SER A 56 28.47 -10.99 -29.05
CA SER A 56 29.35 -12.12 -28.91
C SER A 56 28.47 -13.36 -29.06
N ASN A 57 28.99 -14.35 -29.75
CA ASN A 57 28.42 -15.70 -29.86
C ASN A 57 28.00 -16.15 -28.47
N THR A 58 26.74 -15.97 -28.15
CA THR A 58 26.14 -16.51 -26.94
C THR A 58 25.85 -17.97 -27.18
N PRO A 59 26.35 -18.88 -26.34
CA PRO A 59 25.76 -20.21 -26.23
C PRO A 59 24.26 -20.01 -26.00
N GLU A 60 23.46 -20.93 -26.54
CA GLU A 60 22.00 -20.90 -26.33
C GLU A 60 21.71 -20.61 -24.84
N PRO A 61 20.82 -19.65 -24.54
CA PRO A 61 20.53 -19.35 -23.15
C PRO A 61 20.06 -20.64 -22.50
N VAL A 62 20.79 -21.08 -21.49
CA VAL A 62 20.29 -22.10 -20.57
C VAL A 62 18.94 -21.58 -20.13
N LYS A 63 17.86 -22.21 -20.57
CA LYS A 63 16.52 -21.96 -20.13
C LYS A 63 16.47 -22.34 -18.66
N PHE A 64 16.90 -21.44 -17.79
CA PHE A 64 16.50 -21.52 -16.40
C PHE A 64 14.97 -21.43 -16.44
N LYS A 65 14.30 -22.55 -16.28
CA LYS A 65 12.93 -22.57 -15.83
C LYS A 65 12.99 -22.02 -14.39
N PHE A 66 12.97 -20.70 -14.27
CA PHE A 66 12.41 -20.12 -13.06
C PHE A 66 10.95 -20.59 -13.09
N GLU A 67 10.64 -21.60 -12.32
CA GLU A 67 9.25 -21.78 -11.90
C GLU A 67 8.89 -20.44 -11.30
N LYS A 68 8.06 -19.68 -12.01
CA LYS A 68 7.46 -18.49 -11.43
C LYS A 68 6.83 -19.02 -10.15
N PRO A 69 7.21 -18.48 -8.96
CA PRO A 69 6.54 -18.91 -7.75
C PRO A 69 5.06 -18.82 -8.05
N ASP A 70 4.34 -19.91 -7.84
CA ASP A 70 2.89 -19.91 -8.01
C ASP A 70 2.29 -19.07 -6.89
N PHE A 71 2.19 -17.77 -7.12
CA PHE A 71 1.55 -16.80 -6.24
C PHE A 71 0.02 -16.92 -6.24
N SER A 72 -0.52 -17.98 -6.83
CA SER A 72 -1.96 -18.28 -6.80
C SER A 72 -2.43 -18.75 -5.42
N LYS A 73 -1.70 -18.43 -4.35
CA LYS A 73 -2.09 -18.75 -2.99
C LYS A 73 -3.42 -18.07 -2.66
N LYS A 74 -4.46 -18.88 -2.58
CA LYS A 74 -5.81 -18.41 -2.21
C LYS A 74 -6.02 -18.38 -0.70
N ASP A 75 -5.20 -19.10 0.05
CA ASP A 75 -5.33 -19.27 1.50
C ASP A 75 -3.96 -19.46 2.18
N PHE A 76 -3.86 -19.23 3.50
CA PHE A 76 -2.68 -19.52 4.29
C PHE A 76 -2.87 -20.82 5.07
N ASP A 77 -1.76 -21.54 5.29
CA ASP A 77 -1.71 -22.70 6.20
C ASP A 77 -1.60 -22.20 7.65
N LEU A 78 -2.66 -21.57 8.13
CA LEU A 78 -2.83 -21.02 9.48
C LEU A 78 -4.29 -21.18 9.90
N PRO A 79 -4.56 -21.35 11.22
CA PRO A 79 -5.92 -21.36 11.71
C PRO A 79 -6.60 -20.01 11.46
N LYS A 80 -7.85 -20.05 10.94
CA LYS A 80 -8.69 -18.87 10.83
C LYS A 80 -9.19 -18.42 12.20
N ILE A 81 -9.35 -17.13 12.38
CA ILE A 81 -9.88 -16.59 13.65
C ILE A 81 -11.28 -17.13 13.96
N SER A 82 -12.11 -17.36 12.92
CA SER A 82 -13.43 -17.95 13.10
C SER A 82 -13.41 -19.35 13.74
N GLU A 83 -12.35 -20.11 13.52
CA GLU A 83 -12.17 -21.49 13.98
C GLU A 83 -11.61 -21.57 15.41
N LEU A 84 -11.08 -20.46 15.92
CA LEU A 84 -10.49 -20.40 17.25
C LEU A 84 -11.58 -20.42 18.34
N ASN A 85 -11.22 -20.95 19.51
CA ASN A 85 -12.08 -20.91 20.69
C ASN A 85 -12.41 -19.45 21.07
N THR A 86 -13.60 -19.20 21.59
CA THR A 86 -14.05 -17.88 22.05
C THR A 86 -13.17 -17.27 23.13
N THR A 87 -12.46 -18.09 23.91
CA THR A 87 -11.50 -17.64 24.94
C THR A 87 -10.14 -17.28 24.38
N HIS A 88 -9.87 -17.58 23.11
CA HIS A 88 -8.56 -17.35 22.49
C HIS A 88 -8.19 -15.84 22.46
N PRO A 89 -6.96 -15.45 22.83
CA PRO A 89 -6.55 -14.05 22.90
C PRO A 89 -6.80 -13.24 21.62
N ALA A 90 -6.55 -13.83 20.45
CA ALA A 90 -6.77 -13.17 19.16
C ALA A 90 -8.27 -12.90 18.91
N LYS A 91 -9.15 -13.84 19.29
CA LYS A 91 -10.60 -13.66 19.14
C LYS A 91 -11.11 -12.58 20.09
N LYS A 92 -10.71 -12.64 21.37
CA LYS A 92 -11.02 -11.60 22.35
C LYS A 92 -10.53 -10.21 21.92
N PHE A 93 -9.34 -10.14 21.30
CA PHE A 93 -8.80 -8.89 20.79
C PHE A 93 -9.70 -8.25 19.73
N LEU A 94 -10.23 -9.06 18.80
CA LEU A 94 -11.15 -8.59 17.74
C LEU A 94 -12.55 -8.29 18.29
N ASP A 95 -13.04 -9.11 19.21
CA ASP A 95 -14.34 -8.89 19.90
C ASP A 95 -14.32 -7.57 20.69
N ASN A 96 -13.24 -7.29 21.43
CA ASN A 96 -13.06 -6.02 22.16
C ASN A 96 -13.04 -4.80 21.22
N ARG A 97 -12.62 -4.98 19.98
CA ARG A 97 -12.65 -3.97 18.93
C ARG A 97 -13.97 -3.91 18.17
N ARG A 98 -14.91 -4.82 18.49
CA ARG A 98 -16.18 -4.99 17.77
C ARG A 98 -16.00 -5.25 16.28
N ILE A 99 -14.91 -5.92 15.85
CA ILE A 99 -14.72 -6.27 14.44
C ILE A 99 -15.89 -7.13 13.97
N PRO A 100 -16.56 -6.77 12.85
CA PRO A 100 -17.72 -7.52 12.38
C PRO A 100 -17.39 -8.99 12.11
N THR A 101 -18.24 -9.90 12.57
CA THR A 101 -18.01 -11.36 12.53
C THR A 101 -17.78 -11.91 11.13
N LYS A 102 -18.33 -11.26 10.10
CA LYS A 102 -18.12 -11.60 8.69
C LYS A 102 -16.63 -11.61 8.27
N TYR A 103 -15.76 -10.87 8.96
CA TYR A 103 -14.33 -10.81 8.65
C TYR A 103 -13.51 -11.89 9.38
N LEU A 104 -14.03 -12.52 10.43
CA LEU A 104 -13.27 -13.48 11.23
C LEU A 104 -12.82 -14.72 10.44
N GLY A 105 -13.56 -15.10 9.39
CA GLY A 105 -13.18 -16.18 8.47
C GLY A 105 -12.10 -15.82 7.46
N GLU A 106 -11.77 -14.54 7.37
CA GLU A 106 -10.73 -14.04 6.45
C GLU A 106 -9.41 -13.70 7.14
N LEU A 107 -9.42 -13.63 8.47
CA LEU A 107 -8.28 -13.34 9.31
C LEU A 107 -7.70 -14.64 9.87
N TYR A 108 -6.36 -14.67 10.02
CA TYR A 108 -5.66 -15.84 10.53
C TYR A 108 -4.87 -15.50 11.77
N PHE A 109 -4.42 -16.54 12.47
CA PHE A 109 -3.59 -16.41 13.66
C PHE A 109 -2.25 -17.13 13.45
N ALA A 110 -1.15 -16.40 13.61
CA ALA A 110 0.19 -16.94 13.67
C ALA A 110 0.73 -16.81 15.11
N GLU A 111 0.96 -17.93 15.76
CA GLU A 111 1.52 -17.96 17.13
C GLU A 111 2.98 -17.51 17.12
N LYS A 112 3.74 -17.95 16.09
CA LYS A 112 5.13 -17.55 15.83
C LYS A 112 5.18 -16.83 14.49
N PHE A 113 5.02 -15.52 14.53
CA PHE A 113 4.87 -14.70 13.33
C PHE A 113 6.11 -14.70 12.44
N LYS A 114 7.30 -14.54 13.02
CA LYS A 114 8.55 -14.45 12.24
C LYS A 114 8.88 -15.79 11.59
N GLU A 115 8.77 -16.89 12.36
CA GLU A 115 9.01 -18.24 11.88
C GLU A 115 8.06 -18.55 10.70
N TRP A 116 6.76 -18.33 10.89
CA TRP A 116 5.79 -18.54 9.84
C TRP A 116 6.01 -17.63 8.63
N THR A 117 6.33 -16.34 8.84
CA THR A 117 6.61 -15.41 7.74
C THR A 117 7.75 -15.93 6.86
N ASN A 118 8.81 -16.47 7.47
CA ASN A 118 9.95 -17.01 6.72
C ASN A 118 9.59 -18.25 5.87
N THR A 119 8.51 -18.96 6.17
CA THR A 119 7.98 -20.01 5.27
C THR A 119 7.28 -19.43 4.04
N GLN A 120 6.80 -18.17 4.11
CA GLN A 120 6.15 -17.48 2.99
C GLN A 120 7.16 -16.68 2.15
N LYS A 121 8.00 -15.91 2.83
CA LYS A 121 9.07 -15.09 2.26
C LYS A 121 10.15 -14.93 3.33
N TYR A 122 11.37 -15.36 3.07
CA TYR A 122 12.47 -15.14 4.00
C TYR A 122 12.65 -13.62 4.28
N THR A 123 12.42 -13.23 5.51
CA THR A 123 12.35 -11.82 5.92
C THR A 123 13.13 -11.57 7.21
N PHE A 124 13.09 -12.50 8.16
CA PHE A 124 13.65 -12.34 9.48
C PHE A 124 14.87 -13.26 9.65
N GLU A 125 16.06 -12.67 9.87
CA GLU A 125 17.28 -13.41 10.20
C GLU A 125 17.27 -13.85 11.67
N ASN A 126 16.75 -12.97 12.56
CA ASN A 126 16.63 -13.25 13.98
C ASN A 126 15.19 -13.57 14.37
N LEU A 127 14.98 -14.79 14.86
CA LEU A 127 13.69 -15.30 15.34
C LEU A 127 13.46 -15.13 16.83
N GLU A 128 14.42 -14.53 17.56
CA GLU A 128 14.26 -14.24 18.99
C GLU A 128 13.07 -13.27 19.21
N ASN A 129 12.43 -13.45 20.37
CA ASN A 129 11.26 -12.66 20.75
C ASN A 129 10.16 -12.65 19.67
N ASP A 130 9.93 -13.79 19.04
CA ASP A 130 8.82 -13.95 18.11
C ASP A 130 7.49 -13.88 18.89
N GLU A 131 6.58 -13.06 18.43
CA GLU A 131 5.32 -12.78 19.11
C GLU A 131 4.11 -13.17 18.25
N PRO A 132 3.00 -13.59 18.91
CA PRO A 132 1.78 -13.95 18.18
C PRO A 132 1.17 -12.72 17.51
N ARG A 133 0.66 -12.93 16.28
CA ARG A 133 0.01 -11.88 15.49
C ARG A 133 -1.25 -12.36 14.79
N ILE A 134 -2.22 -11.47 14.64
CA ILE A 134 -3.33 -11.65 13.71
C ILE A 134 -2.81 -11.32 12.31
N ILE A 135 -3.06 -12.21 11.36
CA ILE A 135 -2.66 -12.05 9.98
C ILE A 135 -3.85 -11.56 9.16
N ILE A 136 -3.65 -10.46 8.48
CA ILE A 136 -4.62 -9.79 7.62
C ILE A 136 -4.13 -9.95 6.19
N PRO A 137 -4.72 -10.81 5.36
CA PRO A 137 -4.29 -11.01 3.98
C PRO A 137 -4.55 -9.78 3.12
N LEU A 138 -3.60 -9.49 2.23
CA LEU A 138 -3.77 -8.52 1.15
C LEU A 138 -4.06 -9.32 -0.13
N LYS A 139 -5.28 -9.15 -0.66
CA LYS A 139 -5.79 -9.93 -1.79
C LYS A 139 -6.14 -9.03 -2.97
N ASN A 140 -5.91 -9.55 -4.17
CA ASN A 140 -6.42 -8.98 -5.41
C ASN A 140 -6.87 -10.11 -6.33
N LYS A 141 -8.10 -10.06 -6.83
CA LYS A 141 -8.70 -11.10 -7.70
C LYS A 141 -8.56 -12.50 -7.13
N GLY A 142 -8.83 -12.66 -5.83
CA GLY A 142 -8.77 -13.92 -5.09
C GLY A 142 -7.36 -14.41 -4.77
N THR A 143 -6.31 -13.73 -5.20
CA THR A 143 -4.90 -14.13 -4.96
C THR A 143 -4.30 -13.29 -3.84
N ILE A 144 -3.61 -13.93 -2.90
CA ILE A 144 -2.88 -13.26 -1.83
C ILE A 144 -1.54 -12.77 -2.38
N PHE A 145 -1.33 -11.45 -2.38
CA PHE A 145 -0.07 -10.81 -2.79
C PHE A 145 0.76 -10.30 -1.61
N GLY A 146 0.22 -10.39 -0.41
CA GLY A 146 0.90 -9.96 0.80
C GLY A 146 0.03 -10.16 2.03
N PHE A 147 0.53 -9.72 3.17
CA PHE A 147 -0.22 -9.73 4.42
C PHE A 147 0.32 -8.70 5.41
N GLN A 148 -0.52 -8.34 6.36
CA GLN A 148 -0.13 -7.53 7.49
C GLN A 148 -0.30 -8.33 8.79
N GLY A 149 0.73 -8.38 9.63
CA GLY A 149 0.72 -8.99 10.95
C GLY A 149 0.45 -7.97 12.05
N ARG A 150 -0.71 -8.04 12.72
CA ARG A 150 -1.05 -7.20 13.87
C ARG A 150 -0.65 -7.88 15.17
N SER A 151 0.25 -7.26 15.95
CA SER A 151 0.62 -7.75 17.28
C SER A 151 -0.55 -7.70 18.27
N LEU A 152 -0.68 -8.74 19.07
CA LEU A 152 -1.60 -8.78 20.23
C LEU A 152 -1.02 -8.07 21.45
N ASN A 153 0.30 -7.84 21.47
CA ASN A 153 0.99 -7.19 22.58
C ASN A 153 0.82 -5.66 22.47
N PRO A 154 0.15 -4.99 23.42
CA PRO A 154 -0.03 -3.54 23.39
C PRO A 154 1.29 -2.77 23.54
N LYS A 155 2.35 -3.41 24.10
CA LYS A 155 3.67 -2.82 24.28
C LYS A 155 4.60 -3.09 23.10
N SER A 156 4.17 -3.81 22.08
CA SER A 156 4.97 -4.06 20.88
C SER A 156 5.37 -2.74 20.22
N LYS A 157 6.66 -2.59 19.92
CA LYS A 157 7.21 -1.41 19.22
C LYS A 157 6.66 -1.33 17.79
N LEU A 158 6.44 -2.48 17.15
CA LEU A 158 5.89 -2.60 15.81
C LEU A 158 4.50 -3.25 15.88
N LYS A 159 3.48 -2.42 16.10
CA LYS A 159 2.10 -2.90 16.17
C LYS A 159 1.66 -3.60 14.88
N TYR A 160 2.13 -3.11 13.74
CA TYR A 160 1.86 -3.67 12.42
C TYR A 160 3.17 -3.95 11.68
N ILE A 161 3.24 -5.09 11.00
CA ILE A 161 4.33 -5.46 10.09
C ILE A 161 3.68 -5.90 8.78
N THR A 162 4.05 -5.26 7.67
CA THR A 162 3.51 -5.59 6.35
C THR A 162 4.56 -6.33 5.53
N ILE A 163 4.19 -7.49 5.00
CA ILE A 163 5.01 -8.33 4.13
C ILE A 163 4.34 -8.40 2.76
N ILE A 164 5.06 -8.03 1.72
CA ILE A 164 4.61 -8.13 0.33
C ILE A 164 5.28 -9.35 -0.30
N LEU A 165 4.47 -10.26 -0.81
CA LEU A 165 4.91 -11.47 -1.51
C LEU A 165 5.13 -11.19 -2.98
N ASP A 166 4.29 -10.34 -3.59
CA ASP A 166 4.40 -9.89 -4.97
C ASP A 166 4.49 -8.35 -5.01
N ASP A 167 5.68 -7.84 -5.34
CA ASP A 167 5.98 -6.41 -5.35
C ASP A 167 5.28 -5.64 -6.50
N HIS A 168 4.61 -6.34 -7.43
CA HIS A 168 3.80 -5.71 -8.48
C HIS A 168 2.48 -5.15 -7.97
N HIS A 169 2.08 -5.47 -6.74
CA HIS A 169 0.84 -5.00 -6.13
C HIS A 169 1.10 -3.84 -5.14
N PRO A 170 0.23 -2.83 -5.11
CA PRO A 170 0.30 -1.77 -4.10
C PRO A 170 -0.05 -2.32 -2.72
N LYS A 171 0.52 -1.72 -1.66
CA LYS A 171 0.24 -2.07 -0.25
C LYS A 171 -1.16 -1.59 0.15
N ILE A 172 -2.19 -2.22 -0.40
CA ILE A 172 -3.59 -1.84 -0.18
C ILE A 172 -4.37 -3.09 0.25
N TYR A 173 -5.15 -2.95 1.32
CA TYR A 173 -6.11 -3.95 1.78
C TYR A 173 -7.49 -3.68 1.18
N GLY A 174 -8.23 -4.73 0.87
CA GLY A 174 -9.64 -4.64 0.49
C GLY A 174 -9.91 -4.56 -1.01
N LEU A 175 -8.90 -4.70 -1.88
CA LEU A 175 -9.05 -4.61 -3.34
C LEU A 175 -10.09 -5.58 -3.92
N ASP A 176 -10.29 -6.74 -3.30
CA ASP A 176 -11.28 -7.74 -3.72
C ASP A 176 -12.71 -7.46 -3.24
N LYS A 177 -12.88 -6.44 -2.39
CA LYS A 177 -14.13 -6.20 -1.65
C LYS A 177 -14.87 -4.97 -2.13
N VAL A 178 -14.23 -4.13 -2.92
CA VAL A 178 -14.78 -2.86 -3.36
C VAL A 178 -15.54 -2.99 -4.67
N ASP A 179 -16.66 -2.30 -4.72
CA ASP A 179 -17.43 -2.00 -5.91
C ASP A 179 -16.86 -0.69 -6.50
N TRP A 180 -16.14 -0.80 -7.61
CA TRP A 180 -15.47 0.32 -8.25
C TRP A 180 -16.41 1.30 -8.96
N ASP A 181 -17.67 0.91 -9.14
CA ASP A 181 -18.72 1.76 -9.71
C ASP A 181 -19.37 2.69 -8.67
N LYS A 182 -18.94 2.58 -7.41
CA LYS A 182 -19.39 3.41 -6.28
C LYS A 182 -18.24 4.20 -5.67
N THR A 183 -18.58 5.22 -4.89
CA THR A 183 -17.59 5.93 -4.06
C THR A 183 -16.82 4.96 -3.19
N VAL A 184 -15.48 5.00 -3.27
CA VAL A 184 -14.56 4.18 -2.47
C VAL A 184 -13.95 5.03 -1.37
N TYR A 185 -14.15 4.62 -0.13
CA TYR A 185 -13.54 5.27 1.03
C TYR A 185 -12.15 4.69 1.29
N ILE A 186 -11.17 5.57 1.46
CA ILE A 186 -9.77 5.20 1.70
C ILE A 186 -9.40 5.55 3.12
N VAL A 187 -9.16 4.53 3.95
CA VAL A 187 -8.76 4.66 5.36
C VAL A 187 -7.29 4.28 5.57
N GLU A 188 -6.75 4.54 6.77
CA GLU A 188 -5.35 4.24 7.07
C GLU A 188 -5.11 2.76 7.39
N GLY A 189 -6.00 2.13 8.14
CA GLY A 189 -5.84 0.77 8.67
C GLY A 189 -6.86 -0.25 8.19
N PRO A 190 -6.47 -1.52 7.98
CA PRO A 190 -7.42 -2.58 7.60
C PRO A 190 -8.57 -2.77 8.57
N PHE A 191 -8.35 -2.63 9.88
CA PHE A 191 -9.43 -2.77 10.86
C PHE A 191 -10.46 -1.63 10.73
N ASP A 192 -10.01 -0.43 10.43
CA ASP A 192 -10.92 0.71 10.23
C ASP A 192 -11.80 0.50 9.00
N SER A 193 -11.22 -0.03 7.91
CA SER A 193 -11.99 -0.35 6.71
C SER A 193 -13.07 -1.42 6.93
N MET A 194 -12.93 -2.28 7.94
CA MET A 194 -13.94 -3.31 8.24
C MET A 194 -15.26 -2.73 8.76
N PHE A 195 -15.27 -1.46 9.17
CA PHE A 195 -16.45 -0.74 9.66
C PHE A 195 -17.09 0.15 8.62
N ILE A 196 -16.39 0.41 7.50
CA ILE A 196 -16.84 1.34 6.47
C ILE A 196 -17.25 0.56 5.23
N GLU A 197 -18.42 0.89 4.70
CA GLU A 197 -18.91 0.30 3.46
C GLU A 197 -18.05 0.75 2.29
N ASN A 198 -17.83 -0.17 1.35
CA ASN A 198 -17.06 0.08 0.12
C ASN A 198 -15.72 0.80 0.35
N SER A 199 -14.88 0.23 1.20
CA SER A 199 -13.62 0.86 1.61
C SER A 199 -12.40 -0.02 1.39
N ILE A 200 -11.26 0.65 1.23
CA ILE A 200 -9.92 0.07 1.19
C ILE A 200 -9.02 0.74 2.23
N ALA A 201 -7.95 0.06 2.62
CA ALA A 201 -6.98 0.64 3.53
C ALA A 201 -5.58 0.73 2.93
N MET A 202 -4.90 1.87 3.15
CA MET A 202 -3.51 2.08 2.76
C MET A 202 -2.57 1.50 3.82
N VAL A 203 -2.06 0.30 3.59
CA VAL A 203 -1.21 -0.43 4.54
C VAL A 203 0.25 0.04 4.43
N GLY A 204 0.50 1.30 4.77
CA GLY A 204 1.80 1.94 4.58
C GLY A 204 2.08 2.36 3.13
N ALA A 205 1.05 2.46 2.29
CA ALA A 205 1.15 3.07 0.98
C ALA A 205 0.95 4.59 1.06
N ASP A 206 1.66 5.33 0.21
CA ASP A 206 1.35 6.74 -0.04
C ASP A 206 0.20 6.87 -1.04
N ILE A 207 -0.49 8.02 -1.00
CA ILE A 207 -1.59 8.36 -1.91
C ILE A 207 -1.18 8.22 -3.39
N ASP A 208 0.09 8.42 -3.71
CA ASP A 208 0.67 8.25 -5.05
C ASP A 208 0.44 6.84 -5.63
N LYS A 209 0.37 5.83 -4.74
CA LYS A 209 0.12 4.44 -5.13
C LYS A 209 -1.32 4.18 -5.57
N MET A 210 -2.24 5.09 -5.24
CA MET A 210 -3.65 4.97 -5.65
C MET A 210 -3.83 5.05 -7.16
N PHE A 211 -3.00 5.83 -7.87
CA PHE A 211 -3.08 5.94 -9.32
C PHE A 211 -2.84 4.62 -10.08
N PHE A 212 -2.21 3.64 -9.44
CA PHE A 212 -2.00 2.31 -10.04
C PHE A 212 -3.22 1.37 -9.92
N VAL A 213 -4.21 1.74 -9.12
CA VAL A 213 -5.36 0.88 -8.79
C VAL A 213 -6.64 1.41 -9.39
N THR A 214 -6.65 2.68 -9.81
CA THR A 214 -7.86 3.41 -10.15
C THR A 214 -8.20 3.33 -11.63
N ASN A 215 -9.45 2.97 -11.94
CA ASN A 215 -10.12 3.48 -13.10
C ASN A 215 -10.40 4.97 -12.89
N PHE A 216 -10.16 5.82 -13.90
CA PHE A 216 -10.33 7.28 -13.81
C PHE A 216 -11.78 7.72 -13.51
N GLU A 217 -12.73 6.80 -13.47
CA GLU A 217 -14.16 7.04 -13.23
C GLU A 217 -14.59 6.82 -11.78
N THR A 218 -13.77 6.14 -10.95
CA THR A 218 -14.10 5.86 -9.56
C THR A 218 -13.89 7.10 -8.69
N GLU A 219 -14.90 7.48 -7.92
CA GLU A 219 -14.79 8.53 -6.91
C GLU A 219 -14.13 7.99 -5.65
N PHE A 220 -13.08 8.68 -5.17
CA PHE A 220 -12.36 8.35 -3.94
C PHE A 220 -12.57 9.41 -2.88
N VAL A 221 -12.82 8.99 -1.65
CA VAL A 221 -12.90 9.86 -0.48
C VAL A 221 -11.85 9.44 0.54
N MET A 222 -10.96 10.36 0.90
CA MET A 222 -9.91 10.09 1.88
C MET A 222 -10.43 10.27 3.30
N VAL A 223 -10.20 9.28 4.15
CA VAL A 223 -10.64 9.27 5.55
C VAL A 223 -9.42 9.02 6.43
N TYR A 224 -8.92 10.08 7.05
CA TYR A 224 -7.77 10.05 7.96
C TYR A 224 -8.22 9.98 9.42
N ASP A 225 -7.32 9.58 10.32
CA ASP A 225 -7.55 9.59 11.75
C ASP A 225 -7.90 11.00 12.26
N ASN A 226 -8.71 11.11 13.32
CA ASN A 226 -9.11 12.39 13.93
C ASN A 226 -8.02 12.95 14.84
N GLU A 227 -6.80 13.05 14.34
CA GLU A 227 -5.64 13.56 15.09
C GLU A 227 -5.29 15.00 14.71
N LYS A 228 -6.06 15.96 15.18
CA LYS A 228 -5.95 17.39 14.84
C LYS A 228 -4.57 18.04 15.11
N ARG A 229 -3.76 17.43 16.00
CA ARG A 229 -2.40 17.89 16.37
C ARG A 229 -1.29 17.07 15.72
N ASN A 230 -1.61 16.01 15.00
CA ASN A 230 -0.63 15.19 14.33
C ASN A 230 -0.26 15.82 12.99
N LYS A 231 0.92 16.44 12.95
CA LYS A 231 1.41 17.11 11.75
C LYS A 231 1.41 16.19 10.52
N GLN A 232 1.76 14.91 10.68
CA GLN A 232 1.79 13.97 9.54
C GLN A 232 0.39 13.75 8.95
N ILE A 233 -0.64 13.66 9.79
CA ILE A 233 -2.04 13.53 9.33
C ILE A 233 -2.46 14.82 8.61
N VAL A 234 -2.20 15.99 9.20
CA VAL A 234 -2.53 17.28 8.59
C VAL A 234 -1.84 17.46 7.23
N ASP A 235 -0.55 17.10 7.12
CA ASP A 235 0.22 17.19 5.87
C ASP A 235 -0.35 16.24 4.81
N ARG A 236 -0.76 15.01 5.18
CA ARG A 236 -1.42 14.06 4.27
C ARG A 236 -2.78 14.58 3.80
N MET A 237 -3.59 15.13 4.70
CA MET A 237 -4.88 15.73 4.35
C MET A 237 -4.68 16.90 3.38
N GLN A 238 -3.69 17.77 3.63
CA GLN A 238 -3.37 18.88 2.73
C GLN A 238 -2.95 18.37 1.35
N LYS A 239 -2.07 17.36 1.28
CA LYS A 239 -1.64 16.72 0.04
C LYS A 239 -2.83 16.14 -0.74
N ALA A 240 -3.75 15.46 -0.06
CA ALA A 240 -4.96 14.92 -0.68
C ALA A 240 -5.83 16.02 -1.31
N ILE A 241 -6.04 17.13 -0.59
CA ILE A 241 -6.79 18.29 -1.10
C ILE A 241 -6.10 18.91 -2.32
N ASP A 242 -4.77 19.07 -2.28
CA ASP A 242 -4.00 19.64 -3.40
C ASP A 242 -4.07 18.74 -4.65
N TRP A 243 -4.22 17.45 -4.47
CA TRP A 243 -4.46 16.46 -5.52
C TRP A 243 -5.94 16.33 -5.91
N LYS A 244 -6.80 17.22 -5.37
CA LYS A 244 -8.25 17.31 -5.65
C LYS A 244 -9.07 16.10 -5.18
N PHE A 245 -8.55 15.30 -4.24
CA PHE A 245 -9.37 14.28 -3.61
C PHE A 245 -10.33 14.91 -2.59
N PRO A 246 -11.60 14.50 -2.58
CA PRO A 246 -12.49 14.72 -1.47
C PRO A 246 -11.92 14.09 -0.20
N ILE A 247 -12.08 14.78 0.94
CA ILE A 247 -11.62 14.29 2.24
C ILE A 247 -12.71 14.40 3.29
N VAL A 248 -12.69 13.51 4.27
CA VAL A 248 -13.49 13.66 5.48
C VAL A 248 -12.78 14.58 6.45
N ILE A 249 -13.51 15.57 6.98
CA ILE A 249 -13.04 16.42 8.08
C ILE A 249 -13.98 16.22 9.24
N TRP A 250 -13.50 15.56 10.29
CA TRP A 250 -14.28 15.21 11.45
C TRP A 250 -14.81 16.44 12.18
N PRO A 251 -16.10 16.48 12.58
CA PRO A 251 -16.65 17.60 13.33
C PRO A 251 -16.01 17.73 14.72
N ASP A 252 -16.03 18.95 15.28
CA ASP A 252 -15.43 19.20 16.59
C ASP A 252 -16.14 18.52 17.77
N THR A 253 -17.36 18.04 17.54
CA THR A 253 -18.13 17.25 18.51
C THR A 253 -17.60 15.84 18.72
N ILE A 254 -16.76 15.33 17.79
CA ILE A 254 -16.13 14.01 17.87
C ILE A 254 -14.73 14.17 18.46
N ASN A 255 -14.48 13.49 19.59
CA ASN A 255 -13.22 13.50 20.30
C ASN A 255 -12.42 12.21 20.13
N GLU A 256 -13.06 11.15 19.66
CA GLU A 256 -12.46 9.85 19.38
C GLU A 256 -11.37 10.00 18.32
N LYS A 257 -10.26 9.29 18.55
CA LYS A 257 -9.04 9.42 17.75
C LYS A 257 -9.15 8.78 16.37
N ASP A 258 -9.74 7.58 16.32
CA ASP A 258 -9.82 6.74 15.13
C ASP A 258 -11.22 6.14 14.97
N ILE A 259 -11.46 5.51 13.83
CA ILE A 259 -12.74 4.88 13.50
C ILE A 259 -13.12 3.81 14.53
N ASN A 260 -12.16 3.01 15.00
CA ASN A 260 -12.45 1.98 15.98
C ASN A 260 -12.92 2.58 17.32
N ASP A 261 -12.28 3.64 17.80
CA ASP A 261 -12.71 4.34 19.02
C ASP A 261 -14.12 4.92 18.86
N MET A 262 -14.44 5.47 17.68
CA MET A 262 -15.77 5.98 17.35
C MET A 262 -16.83 4.86 17.39
N ILE A 263 -16.53 3.68 16.85
CA ILE A 263 -17.41 2.50 16.93
C ILE A 263 -17.63 2.04 18.37
N LEU A 264 -16.58 2.06 19.18
CA LEU A 264 -16.65 1.69 20.60
C LEU A 264 -17.48 2.67 21.40
N SER A 265 -17.46 3.95 21.08
CA SER A 265 -18.33 4.97 21.69
C SER A 265 -19.78 4.91 21.20
N GLY A 266 -20.07 4.09 20.17
CA GLY A 266 -21.43 3.87 19.66
C GLY A 266 -21.85 4.83 18.55
N LEU A 267 -20.89 5.54 17.91
CA LEU A 267 -21.18 6.42 16.77
C LEU A 267 -21.52 5.60 15.52
N ASN A 268 -22.47 6.08 14.73
CA ASN A 268 -22.68 5.62 13.37
C ASN A 268 -21.64 6.28 12.45
N VAL A 269 -20.46 5.67 12.35
CA VAL A 269 -19.31 6.25 11.66
C VAL A 269 -19.57 6.44 10.17
N GLN A 270 -20.28 5.51 9.52
CA GLN A 270 -20.61 5.65 8.09
C GLN A 270 -21.40 6.94 7.83
N SER A 271 -22.45 7.18 8.61
CA SER A 271 -23.28 8.40 8.48
C SER A 271 -22.49 9.68 8.79
N VAL A 272 -21.56 9.63 9.76
CA VAL A 272 -20.69 10.77 10.07
C VAL A 272 -19.75 11.06 8.90
N ILE A 273 -19.13 10.03 8.31
CA ILE A 273 -18.26 10.16 7.13
C ILE A 273 -19.03 10.84 6.00
N GLU A 274 -20.17 10.28 5.60
CA GLU A 274 -20.98 10.77 4.48
C GLU A 274 -21.42 12.22 4.66
N SER A 275 -21.71 12.63 5.88
CA SER A 275 -22.15 13.99 6.20
C SER A 275 -20.99 15.00 6.27
N ASN A 276 -19.73 14.56 6.24
CA ASN A 276 -18.57 15.41 6.46
C ASN A 276 -17.48 15.28 5.37
N VAL A 277 -17.90 14.97 4.15
CA VAL A 277 -17.03 14.97 2.96
C VAL A 277 -16.92 16.40 2.40
N TYR A 278 -15.70 16.85 2.18
CA TYR A 278 -15.40 18.19 1.66
C TYR A 278 -14.36 18.08 0.52
N SER A 279 -14.45 19.02 -0.43
CA SER A 279 -13.51 19.09 -1.55
C SER A 279 -13.07 20.52 -1.85
N GLY A 280 -12.00 20.67 -2.62
CA GLY A 280 -11.52 21.96 -3.15
C GLY A 280 -11.31 23.03 -2.07
N LEU A 281 -11.82 24.25 -2.30
CA LEU A 281 -11.65 25.39 -1.39
C LEU A 281 -12.34 25.16 -0.03
N GLN A 282 -13.51 24.50 -0.05
CA GLN A 282 -14.23 24.17 1.18
C GLN A 282 -13.41 23.26 2.10
N ALA A 283 -12.78 22.24 1.55
CA ALA A 283 -11.87 21.35 2.29
C ALA A 283 -10.68 22.12 2.87
N LYS A 284 -10.05 23.03 2.10
CA LYS A 284 -8.93 23.88 2.57
C LYS A 284 -9.33 24.75 3.75
N THR A 285 -10.48 25.40 3.65
CA THR A 285 -11.00 26.27 4.73
C THR A 285 -11.32 25.45 5.99
N LYS A 286 -12.01 24.33 5.81
CA LYS A 286 -12.36 23.42 6.92
C LYS A 286 -11.12 22.84 7.60
N LEU A 287 -10.13 22.37 6.83
CA LEU A 287 -8.89 21.85 7.37
C LEU A 287 -8.12 22.90 8.18
N THR A 288 -8.12 24.15 7.71
CA THR A 288 -7.46 25.26 8.42
C THR A 288 -8.09 25.50 9.80
N SER A 289 -9.41 25.35 9.92
CA SER A 289 -10.13 25.49 11.20
C SER A 289 -10.00 24.24 12.07
N TRP A 290 -9.91 23.05 11.44
CA TRP A 290 -9.88 21.76 12.13
C TRP A 290 -8.53 21.46 12.79
N LYS A 291 -7.42 21.78 12.11
CA LYS A 291 -6.08 21.56 12.66
C LYS A 291 -5.85 22.43 13.88
N LYS A 292 -5.25 21.84 14.92
CA LYS A 292 -4.83 22.57 16.13
C LYS A 292 -3.31 22.60 16.16
N THR A 293 -2.76 23.79 16.11
CA THR A 293 -1.32 24.06 16.20
C THR A 293 -0.79 23.82 17.62
#